data_0c258cfe9717ce296aec78419b23fd27
#
_entry.id   0c258cfe9717ce296aec78419b23fd27
#
_cell.length_a   1.000
_cell.length_b   1.000
_cell.length_c   1.000
_cell.angle_alpha   90.00
_cell.angle_beta   90.00
_cell.angle_gamma   90.00
#
_symmetry.space_group_name_H-M   'P 1'
#
loop_
_entity.id
_entity.type
_entity.pdbx_description
1 polymer ?
#
loop_
_entity_poly.entity_id
_entity_poly.type
_entity_poly.pdbx_seq_one_letter_code
_entity_poly.pdbx_strand_id
1 'polypeptide(L)'
;PEPFNVVPEGTEVTDMITGRQPNHLAPAEWRLLGWLEREGFGYDFYADYQLHAGDLDLDAYHILIISTHPEYWSRAMYERVKEWVYRRGGRLMYLGGNGLNCEIEFLDDATMRFKTHLSSGGGELGMADPDHPGSYLESRFHRSVESEANLTGVVTTHAGIMTAAPYQVRDADHWVFAGTGLQAGDLFGTESQHERCHGGASGHETDKMTASSPPNTALLAKGTNPDDGGAEMVYYEVPEGGGAVFSVGSITYPSSLLVDAHISRITSNVITRFLSEVSSG
;
A
#
# COMPACT_ATOMS: atom_id res chain seq x y z
N PRO A 1 28.71 -1.60 7.39
CA PRO A 1 27.46 -2.15 7.91
C PRO A 1 27.11 -3.39 7.10
N GLU A 2 26.86 -4.51 7.78
CA GLU A 2 26.39 -5.71 7.09
C GLU A 2 24.99 -5.47 6.56
N PRO A 3 24.69 -5.93 5.33
CA PRO A 3 23.36 -5.79 4.77
C PRO A 3 22.34 -6.49 5.67
N PHE A 4 21.23 -5.85 5.98
CA PHE A 4 20.18 -6.36 6.86
C PHE A 4 19.57 -7.70 6.40
N ASN A 5 19.73 -8.05 5.14
CA ASN A 5 19.10 -9.20 4.51
C ASN A 5 20.02 -10.40 4.30
N VAL A 6 21.28 -10.33 4.73
CA VAL A 6 22.19 -11.46 4.63
C VAL A 6 22.07 -12.32 5.88
N VAL A 7 21.53 -13.51 5.70
CA VAL A 7 21.59 -14.57 6.71
C VAL A 7 22.93 -15.26 6.54
N PRO A 8 23.78 -15.33 7.57
CA PRO A 8 25.05 -16.03 7.49
C PRO A 8 24.84 -17.50 7.09
N GLU A 9 25.77 -18.03 6.30
CA GLU A 9 25.74 -19.45 5.93
C GLU A 9 25.64 -20.36 7.17
N GLY A 10 24.72 -21.31 7.14
CA GLY A 10 24.45 -22.22 8.26
C GLY A 10 23.50 -21.66 9.34
N THR A 11 22.97 -20.46 9.17
CA THR A 11 21.94 -19.91 10.06
C THR A 11 20.56 -20.34 9.56
N GLU A 12 19.72 -20.88 10.44
CA GLU A 12 18.32 -21.14 10.09
C GLU A 12 17.60 -19.83 9.80
N VAL A 13 16.74 -19.80 8.78
CA VAL A 13 16.03 -18.58 8.34
C VAL A 13 15.15 -18.00 9.46
N THR A 14 14.73 -18.83 10.39
CA THR A 14 13.94 -18.46 11.57
C THR A 14 14.76 -17.94 12.74
N ASP A 15 16.09 -18.10 12.71
CA ASP A 15 16.94 -17.69 13.80
C ASP A 15 17.05 -16.17 13.89
N MET A 16 16.84 -15.66 15.08
CA MET A 16 17.06 -14.25 15.38
C MET A 16 18.55 -14.01 15.56
N ILE A 17 19.14 -13.20 14.70
CA ILE A 17 20.50 -12.72 14.93
C ILE A 17 20.49 -11.72 16.07
N THR A 18 21.27 -11.95 17.11
CA THR A 18 21.33 -11.11 18.30
C THR A 18 21.48 -9.63 17.94
N GLY A 19 20.56 -8.82 18.45
CA GLY A 19 20.53 -7.36 18.22
C GLY A 19 19.89 -6.93 16.88
N ARG A 20 19.45 -7.86 16.02
CA ARG A 20 18.67 -7.53 14.82
C ARG A 20 17.19 -7.58 15.11
N GLN A 21 16.45 -6.63 14.52
CA GLN A 21 15.01 -6.73 14.39
C GLN A 21 14.67 -7.49 13.09
N PRO A 22 13.61 -8.31 13.08
CA PRO A 22 13.13 -8.92 11.84
C PRO A 22 12.85 -7.84 10.78
N ASN A 23 13.37 -8.04 9.57
CA ASN A 23 13.08 -7.14 8.46
C ASN A 23 11.76 -7.55 7.82
N HIS A 24 10.85 -6.59 7.64
CA HIS A 24 9.55 -6.84 7.02
C HIS A 24 9.46 -6.37 5.56
N LEU A 25 10.41 -5.57 5.08
CA LEU A 25 10.39 -4.99 3.72
C LEU A 25 10.76 -6.03 2.66
N ALA A 26 12.03 -6.36 2.56
CA ALA A 26 12.51 -7.25 1.51
C ALA A 26 11.82 -8.62 1.49
N PRO A 27 11.57 -9.30 2.64
CA PRO A 27 10.83 -10.56 2.60
C PRO A 27 9.41 -10.43 2.04
N ALA A 28 8.69 -9.35 2.34
CA ALA A 28 7.35 -9.13 1.82
C ALA A 28 7.36 -8.84 0.30
N GLU A 29 8.31 -8.04 -0.17
CA GLU A 29 8.50 -7.79 -1.60
C GLU A 29 8.86 -9.08 -2.36
N TRP A 30 9.76 -9.90 -1.84
CA TRP A 30 10.07 -11.20 -2.45
C TRP A 30 8.85 -12.13 -2.49
N ARG A 31 7.94 -12.08 -1.52
CA ARG A 31 6.69 -12.85 -1.54
C ARG A 31 5.75 -12.36 -2.61
N LEU A 32 5.64 -11.05 -2.79
CA LEU A 32 4.87 -10.49 -3.90
C LEU A 32 5.43 -10.94 -5.26
N LEU A 33 6.74 -10.81 -5.47
CA LEU A 33 7.37 -11.23 -6.73
C LEU A 33 7.20 -12.74 -6.97
N GLY A 34 7.45 -13.56 -5.95
CA GLY A 34 7.25 -15.00 -6.04
C GLY A 34 5.79 -15.40 -6.28
N TRP A 35 4.83 -14.61 -5.77
CA TRP A 35 3.42 -14.80 -6.04
C TRP A 35 3.07 -14.42 -7.50
N LEU A 36 3.57 -13.31 -8.01
CA LEU A 36 3.38 -12.91 -9.41
C LEU A 36 3.89 -13.98 -10.36
N GLU A 37 5.07 -14.55 -10.10
CA GLU A 37 5.62 -15.66 -10.87
C GLU A 37 4.76 -16.93 -10.79
N ARG A 38 4.28 -17.28 -9.59
CA ARG A 38 3.39 -18.44 -9.40
C ARG A 38 2.09 -18.31 -10.19
N GLU A 39 1.51 -17.10 -10.23
CA GLU A 39 0.26 -16.84 -10.94
C GLU A 39 0.48 -16.57 -12.45
N GLY A 40 1.73 -16.46 -12.91
CA GLY A 40 2.08 -16.26 -14.31
C GLY A 40 1.93 -14.82 -14.80
N PHE A 41 1.97 -13.84 -13.92
CA PHE A 41 1.98 -12.42 -14.27
C PHE A 41 3.40 -11.95 -14.58
N GLY A 42 3.61 -11.40 -15.78
CA GLY A 42 4.87 -10.74 -16.13
C GLY A 42 4.98 -9.37 -15.45
N TYR A 43 6.17 -9.03 -14.99
CA TYR A 43 6.44 -7.74 -14.34
C TYR A 43 7.87 -7.27 -14.59
N ASP A 44 8.08 -5.96 -14.47
CA ASP A 44 9.39 -5.34 -14.29
C ASP A 44 9.49 -4.74 -12.90
N PHE A 45 10.70 -4.62 -12.37
CA PHE A 45 10.95 -4.13 -11.03
C PHE A 45 11.81 -2.88 -11.08
N TYR A 46 11.35 -1.80 -10.45
CA TYR A 46 12.01 -0.50 -10.40
C TYR A 46 12.22 -0.05 -8.96
N ALA A 47 13.30 0.69 -8.74
CA ALA A 47 13.52 1.40 -7.49
C ALA A 47 12.78 2.75 -7.47
N ASP A 48 12.41 3.21 -6.26
CA ASP A 48 11.74 4.50 -6.05
C ASP A 48 12.51 5.67 -6.70
N TYR A 49 13.84 5.64 -6.69
CA TYR A 49 14.66 6.66 -7.34
C TYR A 49 14.41 6.74 -8.85
N GLN A 50 14.19 5.63 -9.53
CA GLN A 50 13.88 5.60 -10.96
C GLN A 50 12.54 6.26 -11.27
N LEU A 51 11.54 6.06 -10.40
CA LEU A 51 10.28 6.80 -10.48
C LEU A 51 10.49 8.30 -10.21
N HIS A 52 11.31 8.65 -9.22
CA HIS A 52 11.65 10.04 -8.91
C HIS A 52 12.36 10.73 -10.10
N ALA A 53 13.37 10.10 -10.67
CA ALA A 53 14.15 10.63 -11.78
C ALA A 53 13.35 10.72 -13.10
N GLY A 54 12.30 9.90 -13.22
CA GLY A 54 11.50 9.79 -14.45
C GLY A 54 12.07 8.76 -15.44
N ASP A 55 12.93 7.87 -14.96
CA ASP A 55 13.46 6.76 -15.75
C ASP A 55 12.41 5.66 -15.97
N LEU A 56 11.43 5.57 -15.08
CA LEU A 56 10.26 4.72 -15.26
C LEU A 56 9.24 5.41 -16.17
N ASP A 57 9.08 4.91 -17.38
CA ASP A 57 8.00 5.30 -18.29
C ASP A 57 6.69 4.59 -17.87
N LEU A 58 5.85 5.29 -17.11
CA LEU A 58 4.57 4.74 -16.64
C LEU A 58 3.61 4.38 -17.79
N ASP A 59 3.72 5.02 -18.96
CA ASP A 59 2.86 4.75 -20.09
C ASP A 59 3.19 3.43 -20.81
N ALA A 60 4.36 2.85 -20.52
CA ALA A 60 4.72 1.52 -20.97
C ALA A 60 3.99 0.39 -20.20
N TYR A 61 3.31 0.74 -19.09
CA TYR A 61 2.68 -0.23 -18.19
C TYR A 61 1.19 0.00 -18.05
N HIS A 62 0.46 -1.07 -17.81
CA HIS A 62 -0.97 -1.03 -17.53
C HIS A 62 -1.26 -0.90 -16.04
N ILE A 63 -0.38 -1.44 -15.21
CA ILE A 63 -0.55 -1.47 -13.75
C ILE A 63 0.77 -1.03 -13.10
N LEU A 64 0.66 -0.14 -12.13
CA LEU A 64 1.72 0.12 -11.16
C LEU A 64 1.35 -0.53 -9.83
N ILE A 65 2.23 -1.36 -9.29
CA ILE A 65 2.09 -1.91 -7.94
C ILE A 65 3.08 -1.20 -7.02
N ILE A 66 2.56 -0.57 -5.99
CA ILE A 66 3.34 -0.02 -4.88
C ILE A 66 3.16 -0.98 -3.70
N SER A 67 4.27 -1.52 -3.17
CA SER A 67 4.21 -2.64 -2.23
C SER A 67 4.75 -2.29 -0.85
N THR A 68 4.26 -3.03 0.11
CA THR A 68 4.74 -3.20 1.47
C THR A 68 4.71 -1.95 2.33
N HIS A 69 5.74 -1.11 2.30
CA HIS A 69 5.88 0.03 3.23
C HIS A 69 6.50 1.25 2.51
N PRO A 70 5.79 1.87 1.57
CA PRO A 70 6.29 3.00 0.79
C PRO A 70 6.10 4.34 1.54
N GLU A 71 6.64 4.45 2.76
CA GLU A 71 6.44 5.56 3.69
C GLU A 71 7.00 6.89 3.17
N TYR A 72 8.13 6.82 2.43
CA TYR A 72 8.94 7.98 2.09
C TYR A 72 8.87 8.29 0.60
N TRP A 73 8.14 9.34 0.23
CA TRP A 73 7.93 9.72 -1.17
C TRP A 73 8.36 11.15 -1.46
N SER A 74 8.95 11.36 -2.62
CA SER A 74 9.15 12.72 -3.12
C SER A 74 7.87 13.25 -3.78
N ARG A 75 7.73 14.56 -3.78
CA ARG A 75 6.66 15.24 -4.51
C ARG A 75 6.62 14.81 -5.99
N ALA A 76 7.77 14.70 -6.64
CA ALA A 76 7.86 14.31 -8.04
C ALA A 76 7.30 12.90 -8.30
N MET A 77 7.56 11.94 -7.41
CA MET A 77 6.97 10.59 -7.49
C MET A 77 5.46 10.66 -7.39
N TYR A 78 4.94 11.37 -6.40
CA TYR A 78 3.52 11.55 -6.18
C TYR A 78 2.80 12.18 -7.38
N GLU A 79 3.32 13.31 -7.88
CA GLU A 79 2.73 14.03 -9.00
C GLU A 79 2.71 13.19 -10.29
N ARG A 80 3.80 12.45 -10.59
CA ARG A 80 3.87 11.56 -11.74
C ARG A 80 2.81 10.45 -11.68
N VAL A 81 2.69 9.76 -10.55
CA VAL A 81 1.72 8.69 -10.39
C VAL A 81 0.30 9.23 -10.40
N LYS A 82 0.05 10.35 -9.71
CA LYS A 82 -1.26 10.99 -9.70
C LYS A 82 -1.69 11.44 -11.09
N GLU A 83 -0.79 12.10 -11.84
CA GLU A 83 -1.07 12.49 -13.22
C GLU A 83 -1.37 11.26 -14.09
N TRP A 84 -0.58 10.18 -13.95
CA TRP A 84 -0.79 8.97 -14.71
C TRP A 84 -2.14 8.32 -14.41
N VAL A 85 -2.52 8.21 -13.13
CA VAL A 85 -3.83 7.67 -12.72
C VAL A 85 -4.97 8.58 -13.16
N TYR A 86 -4.86 9.89 -12.89
CA TYR A 86 -6.00 10.79 -13.06
C TYR A 86 -6.22 11.28 -14.49
N ARG A 87 -5.19 11.27 -15.34
CA ARG A 87 -5.27 11.87 -16.68
C ARG A 87 -4.91 10.92 -17.82
N ARG A 88 -4.21 9.83 -17.53
CA ARG A 88 -3.71 8.92 -18.54
C ARG A 88 -4.27 7.50 -18.41
N GLY A 89 -5.26 7.30 -17.55
CA GLY A 89 -5.94 6.03 -17.38
C GLY A 89 -5.14 4.96 -16.65
N GLY A 90 -4.07 5.34 -15.93
CA GLY A 90 -3.22 4.41 -15.19
C GLY A 90 -3.94 3.67 -14.07
N ARG A 91 -3.55 2.44 -13.84
CA ARG A 91 -4.16 1.60 -12.79
C ARG A 91 -3.17 1.34 -11.67
N LEU A 92 -3.50 1.84 -10.48
CA LEU A 92 -2.66 1.72 -9.30
C LEU A 92 -3.16 0.60 -8.38
N MET A 93 -2.25 -0.28 -7.99
CA MET A 93 -2.46 -1.20 -6.87
C MET A 93 -1.52 -0.80 -5.72
N TYR A 94 -2.09 -0.32 -4.63
CA TYR A 94 -1.35 -0.04 -3.41
C TYR A 94 -1.48 -1.24 -2.46
N LEU A 95 -0.48 -2.12 -2.50
CA LEU A 95 -0.42 -3.37 -1.72
C LEU A 95 0.49 -3.19 -0.50
N GLY A 96 0.21 -2.18 0.31
CA GLY A 96 1.02 -1.80 1.46
C GLY A 96 0.25 -1.00 2.49
N GLY A 97 0.96 -0.51 3.49
CA GLY A 97 0.46 0.39 4.53
C GLY A 97 1.50 1.46 4.87
N ASN A 98 1.07 2.47 5.61
CA ASN A 98 1.86 3.67 5.95
C ASN A 98 2.52 4.30 4.71
N GLY A 99 1.83 4.24 3.57
CA GLY A 99 2.37 4.74 2.31
C GLY A 99 2.28 6.26 2.20
N LEU A 100 3.27 6.84 1.51
CA LEU A 100 3.29 8.27 1.19
C LEU A 100 3.17 9.19 2.43
N ASN A 101 3.51 8.69 3.60
CA ASN A 101 3.28 9.41 4.85
C ASN A 101 4.28 10.56 5.07
N CYS A 102 5.49 10.48 4.51
CA CYS A 102 6.53 11.49 4.69
C CYS A 102 7.08 11.99 3.36
N GLU A 103 7.17 13.31 3.19
CA GLU A 103 7.88 13.89 2.05
C GLU A 103 9.38 13.80 2.24
N ILE A 104 10.06 13.34 1.18
CA ILE A 104 11.52 13.34 1.05
C ILE A 104 11.95 14.17 -0.15
N GLU A 105 13.25 14.50 -0.17
CA GLU A 105 13.93 15.12 -1.28
C GLU A 105 15.19 14.33 -1.59
N PHE A 106 15.39 13.93 -2.85
CA PHE A 106 16.65 13.41 -3.32
C PHE A 106 17.57 14.60 -3.66
N LEU A 107 18.73 14.67 -3.01
CA LEU A 107 19.74 15.68 -3.27
C LEU A 107 20.66 15.26 -4.43
N ASP A 108 20.86 13.98 -4.58
CA ASP A 108 21.56 13.28 -5.65
C ASP A 108 21.08 11.81 -5.67
N ASP A 109 21.70 10.97 -6.51
CA ASP A 109 21.35 9.55 -6.68
C ASP A 109 21.66 8.66 -5.46
N ALA A 110 22.41 9.16 -4.50
CA ALA A 110 22.84 8.43 -3.30
C ALA A 110 22.39 9.09 -1.99
N THR A 111 21.87 10.31 -2.03
CA THR A 111 21.55 11.10 -0.83
C THR A 111 20.09 11.50 -0.80
N MET A 112 19.39 11.08 0.23
CA MET A 112 17.99 11.41 0.50
C MET A 112 17.89 12.25 1.77
N ARG A 113 17.07 13.30 1.74
CA ARG A 113 16.74 14.15 2.88
C ARG A 113 15.27 14.02 3.24
N PHE A 114 14.98 13.74 4.50
CA PHE A 114 13.62 13.79 5.04
C PHE A 114 13.18 15.24 5.22
N LYS A 115 12.06 15.62 4.60
CA LYS A 115 11.51 16.99 4.71
C LYS A 115 10.49 17.12 5.84
N THR A 116 9.62 16.15 5.96
CA THR A 116 8.49 16.21 6.90
C THR A 116 8.52 15.14 7.99
N HIS A 117 9.63 14.40 8.11
CA HIS A 117 9.80 13.42 9.17
C HIS A 117 9.92 14.10 10.55
N LEU A 118 9.50 13.45 11.58
CA LEU A 118 9.50 13.70 13.04
C LEU A 118 9.84 15.10 13.61
N SER A 119 10.81 15.79 13.08
CA SER A 119 11.57 16.76 13.86
C SER A 119 10.93 18.13 14.02
N SER A 120 9.92 18.44 13.31
CA SER A 120 9.34 19.78 13.33
C SER A 120 8.02 19.84 14.06
N GLY A 121 8.01 19.38 15.29
CA GLY A 121 6.86 19.52 16.16
C GLY A 121 5.82 18.41 15.98
N GLY A 122 6.01 17.34 16.73
CA GLY A 122 5.06 16.21 16.81
C GLY A 122 3.68 16.54 17.38
N GLY A 123 3.21 17.76 17.23
CA GLY A 123 1.90 18.19 17.65
C GLY A 123 1.01 18.70 16.54
N GLU A 124 1.47 18.65 15.30
CA GLU A 124 0.79 19.38 14.22
C GLU A 124 -0.16 18.54 13.35
N LEU A 125 -0.16 17.23 13.46
CA LEU A 125 -1.22 16.40 12.88
C LEU A 125 -2.54 16.71 13.60
N GLY A 126 -3.61 16.93 12.84
CA GLY A 126 -4.87 17.42 13.38
C GLY A 126 -5.01 18.93 13.40
N MET A 127 -4.06 19.69 12.86
CA MET A 127 -4.21 21.12 12.61
C MET A 127 -5.20 21.35 11.46
N ALA A 128 -5.84 22.53 11.49
CA ALA A 128 -6.66 22.94 10.36
C ALA A 128 -5.84 22.95 9.07
N ASP A 129 -6.40 22.36 8.02
CA ASP A 129 -5.79 22.38 6.69
C ASP A 129 -5.96 23.77 6.10
N PRO A 130 -4.89 24.50 5.79
CA PRO A 130 -5.00 25.85 5.24
C PRO A 130 -5.62 25.88 3.84
N ASP A 131 -5.49 24.80 3.08
CA ASP A 131 -5.99 24.70 1.70
C ASP A 131 -7.43 24.18 1.63
N HIS A 132 -7.91 23.51 2.69
CA HIS A 132 -9.25 22.92 2.76
C HIS A 132 -9.95 23.31 4.07
N PRO A 133 -10.64 24.46 4.11
CA PRO A 133 -11.36 24.93 5.31
C PRO A 133 -12.33 23.87 5.86
N GLY A 134 -12.19 23.56 7.13
CA GLY A 134 -13.01 22.54 7.82
C GLY A 134 -12.44 21.13 7.82
N SER A 135 -11.31 20.88 7.15
CA SER A 135 -10.54 19.65 7.26
C SER A 135 -9.27 19.84 8.09
N TYR A 136 -8.58 18.74 8.33
CA TYR A 136 -7.37 18.70 9.15
C TYR A 136 -6.24 18.05 8.36
N LEU A 137 -5.00 18.44 8.68
CA LEU A 137 -3.82 17.76 8.17
C LEU A 137 -3.76 16.33 8.73
N GLU A 138 -3.73 15.35 7.85
CA GLU A 138 -3.89 13.94 8.17
C GLU A 138 -2.54 13.22 8.31
N SER A 139 -1.51 13.69 7.57
CA SER A 139 -0.19 13.06 7.54
C SER A 139 0.92 14.09 7.46
N ARG A 140 2.14 13.62 7.53
CA ARG A 140 3.33 14.47 7.34
C ARG A 140 3.49 14.92 5.89
N PHE A 141 3.07 14.08 4.94
CA PHE A 141 3.06 14.40 3.52
C PHE A 141 2.01 15.48 3.20
N HIS A 142 0.86 15.41 3.86
CA HIS A 142 -0.21 16.39 3.72
C HIS A 142 0.24 17.82 4.11
N ARG A 143 1.22 17.97 4.98
CA ARG A 143 1.75 19.28 5.41
C ARG A 143 2.39 20.08 4.28
N SER A 144 2.90 19.41 3.25
CA SER A 144 3.71 20.05 2.21
C SER A 144 3.24 19.77 0.79
N VAL A 145 2.40 18.75 0.61
CA VAL A 145 1.86 18.36 -0.69
C VAL A 145 0.34 18.40 -0.63
N GLU A 146 -0.28 17.30 -0.33
CA GLU A 146 -1.73 17.12 -0.08
C GLU A 146 -1.93 15.77 0.59
N SER A 147 -3.16 15.45 1.05
CA SER A 147 -3.43 14.14 1.61
C SER A 147 -3.16 13.03 0.61
N GLU A 148 -2.40 12.04 1.01
CA GLU A 148 -2.15 10.83 0.21
C GLU A 148 -3.43 10.08 -0.14
N ALA A 149 -4.51 10.26 0.64
CA ALA A 149 -5.84 9.71 0.32
C ALA A 149 -6.37 10.18 -1.03
N ASN A 150 -5.94 11.36 -1.51
CA ASN A 150 -6.28 11.84 -2.85
C ASN A 150 -5.73 10.94 -3.97
N LEU A 151 -4.77 10.05 -3.66
CA LEU A 151 -4.22 9.09 -4.60
C LEU A 151 -4.48 7.65 -4.16
N THR A 152 -4.16 7.29 -2.92
CA THR A 152 -4.31 5.91 -2.42
C THR A 152 -5.71 5.59 -1.95
N GLY A 153 -6.55 6.58 -1.69
CA GLY A 153 -7.88 6.44 -1.09
C GLY A 153 -7.86 6.25 0.42
N VAL A 154 -6.69 6.16 1.03
CA VAL A 154 -6.51 5.89 2.46
C VAL A 154 -5.33 6.65 3.04
N VAL A 155 -5.31 6.85 4.36
CA VAL A 155 -4.25 7.52 5.13
C VAL A 155 -3.87 6.65 6.32
N THR A 156 -2.60 6.66 6.69
CA THR A 156 -2.08 5.96 7.87
C THR A 156 -2.80 6.33 9.15
N THR A 157 -3.14 5.31 9.94
CA THR A 157 -3.66 5.46 11.29
C THR A 157 -2.74 4.80 12.32
N HIS A 158 -2.60 5.42 13.48
CA HIS A 158 -1.88 4.81 14.62
C HIS A 158 -2.77 3.86 15.46
N ALA A 159 -4.08 3.83 15.20
CA ALA A 159 -4.97 2.92 15.89
C ALA A 159 -4.64 1.46 15.53
N GLY A 160 -4.47 0.61 16.54
CA GLY A 160 -4.08 -0.79 16.35
C GLY A 160 -2.68 -1.02 15.80
N ILE A 161 -1.78 -0.03 15.88
CA ILE A 161 -0.40 -0.16 15.41
C ILE A 161 0.31 -1.38 16.04
N MET A 162 1.15 -2.06 15.27
CA MET A 162 1.89 -3.28 15.65
C MET A 162 0.98 -4.46 16.02
N THR A 163 -0.27 -4.46 15.57
CA THR A 163 -1.16 -5.63 15.61
C THR A 163 -1.38 -6.19 14.22
N ALA A 164 -1.84 -7.45 14.12
CA ALA A 164 -2.30 -8.02 12.86
C ALA A 164 -3.58 -8.84 13.08
N ALA A 165 -4.50 -8.77 12.10
CA ALA A 165 -5.79 -9.43 12.17
C ALA A 165 -6.30 -9.77 10.75
N PRO A 166 -7.31 -10.65 10.60
CA PRO A 166 -7.97 -10.82 9.32
C PRO A 166 -8.79 -9.59 8.92
N TYR A 167 -9.08 -9.49 7.63
CA TYR A 167 -10.10 -8.58 7.11
C TYR A 167 -11.49 -9.17 7.30
N GLN A 168 -12.49 -8.30 7.45
CA GLN A 168 -13.90 -8.61 7.38
C GLN A 168 -14.51 -7.98 6.13
N VAL A 169 -15.20 -8.78 5.31
CA VAL A 169 -15.88 -8.32 4.10
C VAL A 169 -16.96 -7.30 4.41
N ARG A 170 -17.02 -6.20 3.66
CA ARG A 170 -18.06 -5.16 3.75
C ARG A 170 -18.97 -5.14 2.53
N ASP A 171 -18.41 -5.31 1.33
CA ASP A 171 -19.14 -5.33 0.07
C ASP A 171 -18.82 -6.62 -0.71
N ALA A 172 -19.53 -7.70 -0.41
CA ALA A 172 -19.30 -9.02 -1.01
C ALA A 172 -19.72 -9.09 -2.49
N ASP A 173 -20.59 -8.21 -2.95
CA ASP A 173 -21.07 -8.19 -4.32
C ASP A 173 -20.08 -7.53 -5.28
N HIS A 174 -19.08 -6.85 -4.77
CA HIS A 174 -18.05 -6.20 -5.58
C HIS A 174 -17.21 -7.25 -6.33
N TRP A 175 -16.93 -6.99 -7.60
CA TRP A 175 -16.19 -7.89 -8.50
C TRP A 175 -14.83 -8.36 -7.97
N VAL A 176 -14.21 -7.61 -7.08
CA VAL A 176 -12.95 -7.96 -6.40
C VAL A 176 -13.06 -9.29 -5.68
N PHE A 177 -14.23 -9.64 -5.15
CA PHE A 177 -14.49 -10.90 -4.45
C PHE A 177 -14.99 -12.03 -5.35
N ALA A 178 -15.01 -11.84 -6.66
CA ALA A 178 -15.50 -12.86 -7.59
C ALA A 178 -14.76 -14.19 -7.42
N GLY A 179 -15.51 -15.28 -7.28
CA GLY A 179 -14.96 -16.63 -7.14
C GLY A 179 -14.29 -16.94 -5.79
N THR A 180 -14.39 -16.07 -4.80
CA THR A 180 -13.91 -16.35 -3.43
C THR A 180 -14.91 -17.12 -2.59
N GLY A 181 -16.21 -17.00 -2.88
CA GLY A 181 -17.29 -17.55 -2.06
C GLY A 181 -17.57 -16.77 -0.77
N LEU A 182 -16.84 -15.68 -0.51
CA LEU A 182 -17.00 -14.85 0.68
C LEU A 182 -18.33 -14.09 0.65
N GLN A 183 -18.93 -13.94 1.82
CA GLN A 183 -20.15 -13.18 2.08
C GLN A 183 -19.84 -11.96 2.96
N ALA A 184 -20.75 -10.98 2.98
CA ALA A 184 -20.62 -9.84 3.89
C ALA A 184 -20.53 -10.31 5.34
N GLY A 185 -19.51 -9.82 6.06
CA GLY A 185 -19.23 -10.23 7.44
C GLY A 185 -18.22 -11.37 7.58
N ASP A 186 -17.92 -12.12 6.51
CA ASP A 186 -16.94 -13.20 6.55
C ASP A 186 -15.52 -12.64 6.79
N LEU A 187 -14.68 -13.45 7.44
CA LEU A 187 -13.27 -13.17 7.67
C LEU A 187 -12.41 -13.85 6.61
N PHE A 188 -11.37 -13.15 6.17
CA PHE A 188 -10.35 -13.66 5.24
C PHE A 188 -8.99 -13.04 5.51
N GLY A 189 -7.93 -13.57 4.90
CA GLY A 189 -6.58 -13.11 5.18
C GLY A 189 -6.14 -13.49 6.59
N THR A 190 -6.47 -14.72 7.03
CA THR A 190 -6.12 -15.24 8.35
C THR A 190 -4.68 -15.74 8.42
N GLU A 191 -4.11 -16.12 7.28
CA GLU A 191 -2.77 -16.66 7.17
C GLU A 191 -1.80 -15.57 6.70
N SER A 192 -0.67 -15.43 7.40
CA SER A 192 0.38 -14.46 7.06
C SER A 192 1.76 -14.98 7.48
N GLN A 193 2.74 -14.72 6.63
CA GLN A 193 4.16 -15.00 6.89
C GLN A 193 4.92 -13.75 7.36
N HIS A 194 4.22 -12.73 7.84
CA HIS A 194 4.86 -11.49 8.27
C HIS A 194 5.72 -11.71 9.52
N GLU A 195 6.95 -11.17 9.52
CA GLU A 195 7.98 -11.47 10.53
C GLU A 195 7.77 -10.78 11.86
N ARG A 196 7.07 -9.64 11.88
CA ARG A 196 6.96 -8.78 13.08
C ARG A 196 5.57 -8.81 13.72
N CYS A 197 4.54 -8.99 12.92
CA CYS A 197 3.15 -9.00 13.38
C CYS A 197 2.45 -10.23 12.84
N HIS A 198 1.99 -11.09 13.72
CA HIS A 198 1.30 -12.32 13.37
C HIS A 198 -0.20 -12.17 13.62
N GLY A 199 -1.03 -12.82 12.80
CA GLY A 199 -2.47 -12.88 13.03
C GLY A 199 -3.34 -12.49 11.83
N GLY A 200 -2.75 -12.07 10.71
CA GLY A 200 -3.53 -11.84 9.50
C GLY A 200 -2.94 -10.82 8.55
N ALA A 201 -3.70 -10.57 7.48
CA ALA A 201 -3.30 -9.72 6.35
C ALA A 201 -3.53 -8.22 6.58
N SER A 202 -4.21 -7.83 7.67
CA SER A 202 -4.37 -6.43 8.08
C SER A 202 -3.49 -6.17 9.28
N GLY A 203 -2.40 -5.40 9.14
CA GLY A 203 -1.55 -5.17 10.29
C GLY A 203 -0.22 -4.49 10.04
N HIS A 204 0.58 -4.49 11.09
CA HIS A 204 1.79 -3.75 11.35
C HIS A 204 1.47 -2.25 11.47
N GLU A 205 1.34 -1.56 10.36
CA GLU A 205 0.72 -0.24 10.22
C GLU A 205 -0.39 -0.35 9.19
N THR A 206 -1.47 0.37 9.43
CA THR A 206 -2.68 0.27 8.62
C THR A 206 -3.19 1.64 8.23
N ASP A 207 -3.89 1.70 7.11
CA ASP A 207 -4.43 2.94 6.55
C ASP A 207 -5.96 2.86 6.50
N LYS A 208 -6.62 4.02 6.59
CA LYS A 208 -8.08 4.17 6.56
C LYS A 208 -8.53 5.27 5.63
N MET A 209 -9.76 5.17 5.19
CA MET A 209 -10.44 6.28 4.50
C MET A 209 -10.56 7.51 5.41
N THR A 210 -10.54 8.68 4.80
CA THR A 210 -10.70 9.98 5.45
C THR A 210 -11.62 10.89 4.62
N ALA A 211 -11.80 12.12 5.07
CA ALA A 211 -12.54 13.12 4.30
C ALA A 211 -11.87 13.49 2.97
N SER A 212 -10.56 13.22 2.84
CA SER A 212 -9.79 13.44 1.61
C SER A 212 -9.86 12.29 0.61
N SER A 213 -10.42 11.16 1.00
CA SER A 213 -10.63 10.03 0.07
C SER A 213 -11.59 10.45 -1.05
N PRO A 214 -11.37 10.05 -2.32
CA PRO A 214 -12.28 10.35 -3.41
C PRO A 214 -13.74 9.95 -3.06
N PRO A 215 -14.74 10.80 -3.39
CA PRO A 215 -16.12 10.59 -2.91
C PRO A 215 -16.76 9.25 -3.33
N ASN A 216 -16.28 8.68 -4.42
CA ASN A 216 -16.74 7.39 -4.95
C ASN A 216 -15.91 6.19 -4.48
N THR A 217 -15.08 6.35 -3.46
CA THR A 217 -14.29 5.27 -2.91
C THR A 217 -15.20 4.25 -2.22
N ALA A 218 -15.16 3.01 -2.70
CA ALA A 218 -15.88 1.89 -2.12
C ALA A 218 -15.05 1.22 -1.02
N LEU A 219 -15.63 1.03 0.16
CA LEU A 219 -15.05 0.24 1.24
C LEU A 219 -15.38 -1.24 1.02
N LEU A 220 -14.40 -2.03 0.63
CA LEU A 220 -14.54 -3.44 0.29
C LEU A 220 -14.45 -4.37 1.51
N ALA A 221 -13.46 -4.10 2.38
CA ALA A 221 -13.24 -4.85 3.60
C ALA A 221 -12.52 -3.99 4.65
N LYS A 222 -12.61 -4.40 5.91
CA LYS A 222 -11.93 -3.73 7.03
C LYS A 222 -11.24 -4.75 7.92
N GLY A 223 -10.01 -4.47 8.31
CA GLY A 223 -9.27 -5.25 9.30
C GLY A 223 -9.97 -5.24 10.66
N THR A 224 -9.90 -6.38 11.35
CA THR A 224 -10.51 -6.56 12.67
C THR A 224 -9.54 -6.28 13.83
N ASN A 225 -8.51 -5.50 13.58
CA ASN A 225 -7.53 -5.08 14.59
C ASN A 225 -8.20 -4.35 15.76
N PRO A 226 -7.62 -4.39 16.99
CA PRO A 226 -8.16 -3.71 18.16
C PRO A 226 -8.13 -2.18 18.02
N ASP A 227 -8.72 -1.49 19.00
CA ASP A 227 -8.67 -0.03 19.18
C ASP A 227 -9.20 0.77 17.97
N ASP A 228 -10.23 0.25 17.30
CA ASP A 228 -10.73 0.77 16.02
C ASP A 228 -9.62 0.85 14.94
N GLY A 229 -8.56 0.08 15.09
CA GLY A 229 -7.52 -0.13 14.10
C GLY A 229 -8.03 -0.92 12.89
N GLY A 230 -7.07 -1.41 12.13
CA GLY A 230 -7.34 -2.24 10.96
C GLY A 230 -7.43 -1.47 9.66
N ALA A 231 -6.82 -2.08 8.66
CA ALA A 231 -6.75 -1.54 7.32
C ALA A 231 -8.12 -1.49 6.66
N GLU A 232 -8.36 -0.46 5.88
CA GLU A 232 -9.52 -0.38 5.01
C GLU A 232 -9.10 -0.69 3.57
N MET A 233 -9.58 -1.82 3.06
CA MET A 233 -9.40 -2.21 1.66
C MET A 233 -10.42 -1.46 0.83
N VAL A 234 -9.92 -0.69 -0.16
CA VAL A 234 -10.78 0.20 -0.93
C VAL A 234 -10.53 0.10 -2.43
N TYR A 235 -11.52 0.55 -3.19
CA TYR A 235 -11.45 0.70 -4.64
C TYR A 235 -12.15 1.99 -5.07
N TYR A 236 -11.58 2.67 -6.06
CA TYR A 236 -12.27 3.75 -6.75
C TYR A 236 -11.80 3.87 -8.20
N GLU A 237 -12.65 4.46 -9.03
CA GLU A 237 -12.36 4.85 -10.40
C GLU A 237 -12.31 6.36 -10.51
N VAL A 238 -11.36 6.88 -11.26
CA VAL A 238 -11.29 8.29 -11.57
C VAL A 238 -12.31 8.60 -12.67
N PRO A 239 -13.26 9.54 -12.44
CA PRO A 239 -14.25 9.90 -13.44
C PRO A 239 -13.62 10.39 -14.76
N GLU A 240 -14.43 10.41 -15.84
CA GLU A 240 -14.09 11.03 -17.13
C GLU A 240 -12.84 10.46 -17.82
N GLY A 241 -12.67 9.14 -17.75
CA GLY A 241 -11.61 8.44 -18.49
C GLY A 241 -10.25 8.41 -17.76
N GLY A 242 -10.23 8.74 -16.49
CA GLY A 242 -9.09 8.44 -15.63
C GLY A 242 -8.93 6.96 -15.36
N GLY A 243 -7.94 6.60 -14.56
CA GLY A 243 -7.65 5.22 -14.19
C GLY A 243 -8.46 4.73 -12.99
N ALA A 244 -7.92 3.72 -12.32
CA ALA A 244 -8.52 3.14 -11.14
C ALA A 244 -7.47 2.86 -10.07
N VAL A 245 -7.91 2.81 -8.83
CA VAL A 245 -7.04 2.53 -7.68
C VAL A 245 -7.67 1.44 -6.81
N PHE A 246 -6.86 0.43 -6.51
CA PHE A 246 -7.15 -0.57 -5.50
C PHE A 246 -6.11 -0.47 -4.40
N SER A 247 -6.55 -0.30 -3.17
CA SER A 247 -5.66 -0.18 -2.00
C SER A 247 -6.07 -1.17 -0.91
N VAL A 248 -5.06 -1.79 -0.30
CA VAL A 248 -5.28 -2.73 0.80
C VAL A 248 -5.04 -2.10 2.17
N GLY A 249 -4.27 -1.01 2.23
CA GLY A 249 -3.99 -0.25 3.44
C GLY A 249 -3.25 -1.02 4.54
N SER A 250 -2.39 -2.00 4.19
CA SER A 250 -1.75 -2.86 5.18
C SER A 250 -0.36 -3.34 4.77
N ILE A 251 0.60 -3.19 5.67
CA ILE A 251 1.97 -3.70 5.50
C ILE A 251 2.01 -5.23 5.49
N THR A 252 1.14 -5.92 6.23
CA THR A 252 1.16 -7.39 6.32
C THR A 252 0.52 -8.09 5.11
N TYR A 253 -0.20 -7.38 4.26
CA TYR A 253 -0.93 -7.94 3.13
C TYR A 253 -0.06 -8.77 2.16
N PRO A 254 1.10 -8.26 1.67
CA PRO A 254 1.95 -9.04 0.76
C PRO A 254 2.45 -10.35 1.35
N SER A 255 2.60 -10.41 2.67
CA SER A 255 3.02 -11.62 3.37
C SER A 255 1.94 -12.70 3.45
N SER A 256 0.72 -12.41 3.03
CA SER A 256 -0.39 -13.38 2.95
C SER A 256 -0.60 -13.96 1.54
N LEU A 257 -0.02 -13.34 0.50
CA LEU A 257 -0.25 -13.71 -0.90
C LEU A 257 0.07 -15.18 -1.23
N LEU A 258 1.11 -15.74 -0.63
CA LEU A 258 1.55 -17.11 -0.90
C LEU A 258 0.79 -18.16 -0.07
N VAL A 259 0.15 -17.77 1.02
CA VAL A 259 -0.41 -18.70 2.03
C VAL A 259 -1.91 -18.58 2.21
N ASP A 260 -2.53 -17.45 1.90
CA ASP A 260 -3.99 -17.26 2.01
C ASP A 260 -4.65 -17.25 0.63
N ALA A 261 -5.54 -18.21 0.40
CA ALA A 261 -6.17 -18.40 -0.91
C ALA A 261 -7.13 -17.25 -1.29
N HIS A 262 -7.79 -16.62 -0.31
CA HIS A 262 -8.68 -15.49 -0.58
C HIS A 262 -7.88 -14.25 -0.97
N ILE A 263 -6.79 -13.95 -0.23
CA ILE A 263 -5.87 -12.84 -0.56
C ILE A 263 -5.29 -13.02 -1.97
N SER A 264 -4.82 -14.22 -2.28
CA SER A 264 -4.32 -14.56 -3.62
C SER A 264 -5.38 -14.34 -4.70
N ARG A 265 -6.61 -14.85 -4.49
CA ARG A 265 -7.71 -14.72 -5.46
C ARG A 265 -8.13 -13.27 -5.66
N ILE A 266 -8.29 -12.49 -4.60
CA ILE A 266 -8.65 -11.07 -4.65
C ILE A 266 -7.61 -10.31 -5.47
N THR A 267 -6.33 -10.48 -5.17
CA THR A 267 -5.24 -9.79 -5.90
C THR A 267 -5.21 -10.19 -7.37
N SER A 268 -5.39 -11.47 -7.68
CA SER A 268 -5.48 -11.98 -9.06
C SER A 268 -6.69 -11.39 -9.80
N ASN A 269 -7.85 -11.27 -9.15
CA ASN A 269 -9.04 -10.65 -9.76
C ASN A 269 -8.74 -9.20 -10.16
N VAL A 270 -8.07 -8.42 -9.29
CA VAL A 270 -7.75 -7.01 -9.57
C VAL A 270 -6.78 -6.91 -10.75
N ILE A 271 -5.69 -7.67 -10.75
CA ILE A 271 -4.73 -7.66 -11.87
C ILE A 271 -5.42 -8.05 -13.17
N THR A 272 -6.18 -9.14 -13.17
CA THR A 272 -6.88 -9.63 -14.37
C THR A 272 -7.86 -8.59 -14.91
N ARG A 273 -8.63 -7.96 -14.04
CA ARG A 273 -9.57 -6.89 -14.41
C ARG A 273 -8.83 -5.70 -15.02
N PHE A 274 -7.78 -5.23 -14.36
CA PHE A 274 -7.00 -4.09 -14.84
C PHE A 274 -6.32 -4.34 -16.19
N LEU A 275 -5.85 -5.55 -16.44
CA LEU A 275 -5.29 -5.94 -17.75
C LEU A 275 -6.35 -6.05 -18.84
N SER A 276 -7.56 -6.55 -18.52
CA SER A 276 -8.62 -6.78 -19.51
C SER A 276 -9.25 -5.49 -20.06
N GLU A 277 -9.33 -4.44 -19.25
CA GLU A 277 -9.93 -3.16 -19.62
C GLU A 277 -9.12 -2.39 -20.67
N VAL A 278 -7.83 -2.66 -20.75
CA VAL A 278 -6.94 -2.03 -21.77
C VAL A 278 -7.13 -2.64 -23.16
N SER A 279 -7.54 -3.91 -23.22
CA SER A 279 -7.73 -4.61 -24.50
C SER A 279 -9.01 -4.20 -25.25
N SER A 280 -9.83 -3.33 -24.65
CA SER A 280 -11.16 -2.94 -25.14
C SER A 280 -11.22 -1.52 -25.70
N GLY A 281 -10.13 -0.78 -25.69
CA GLY A 281 -9.97 0.59 -26.22
C GLY A 281 -9.00 0.62 -27.37
#